data_a6b9b7aab7cfc4ef6d23db78032d99d0
#
_entry.id   a6b9b7aab7cfc4ef6d23db78032d99d0
#
_cell.length_a   1.000
_cell.length_b   1.000
_cell.length_c   1.000
_cell.angle_alpha   90.00
_cell.angle_beta   90.00
_cell.angle_gamma   90.00
#
_symmetry.space_group_name_H-M   'P 1'
#
loop_
_entity.id
_entity.type
_entity.pdbx_description
1 polymer ?
#
loop_
_entity_poly.entity_id
_entity_poly.type
_entity_poly.pdbx_seq_one_letter_code
_entity_poly.pdbx_strand_id
1 'polypeptide(L)'
;MALPHLVKYIYTHGTDEVIRRGKKIHAIGFVELTEYDELFGTVTFRVRDDSYNTYYKVYIHHFREPSATSLRCSCPYNLGDICRHETAALLQLQELLDRGQLQTGQIQYDQRHTVVKLKAIDLKNIRLLCGPHILSQAETHLRTKKAAIEYAENETVKARVSLEGKDYDVLIRKNEERNFDTSC
;
A
#
# COMPACT_ATOMS: atom_id res chain seq x y z
N MET A 1 -7.21 18.57 -3.83
CA MET A 1 -7.07 19.46 -2.63
C MET A 1 -5.61 19.37 -2.21
N ALA A 2 -4.90 20.50 -2.25
CA ALA A 2 -3.47 20.54 -1.88
C ALA A 2 -3.25 20.16 -0.42
N LEU A 3 -2.20 19.40 -0.15
CA LEU A 3 -1.76 19.10 1.21
C LEU A 3 -0.43 19.82 1.51
N PRO A 4 -0.48 21.08 2.00
CA PRO A 4 0.73 21.90 2.16
C PRO A 4 1.81 21.27 3.04
N HIS A 5 1.43 20.37 3.93
CA HIS A 5 2.36 19.69 4.82
C HIS A 5 3.30 18.74 4.07
N LEU A 6 2.91 18.16 2.92
CA LEU A 6 3.79 17.31 2.11
C LEU A 6 4.95 18.13 1.53
N VAL A 7 4.66 19.32 1.03
CA VAL A 7 5.69 20.24 0.54
C VAL A 7 6.57 20.72 1.69
N LYS A 8 5.96 21.09 2.84
CA LYS A 8 6.70 21.47 4.04
C LYS A 8 7.62 20.34 4.51
N TYR A 9 7.16 19.09 4.46
CA TYR A 9 7.96 17.90 4.81
C TYR A 9 9.25 17.82 3.99
N ILE A 10 9.16 18.04 2.67
CA ILE A 10 10.33 18.05 1.78
C ILE A 10 11.38 19.08 2.24
N TYR A 11 10.95 20.32 2.55
CA TYR A 11 11.88 21.38 2.92
C TYR A 11 12.38 21.29 4.37
N THR A 12 11.65 20.58 5.23
CA THR A 12 12.08 20.35 6.62
C THR A 12 13.11 19.24 6.73
N HIS A 13 12.98 18.18 5.88
CA HIS A 13 13.78 16.97 6.01
C HIS A 13 14.79 16.77 4.87
N GLY A 14 14.67 17.52 3.78
CA GLY A 14 15.57 17.40 2.62
C GLY A 14 16.69 18.41 2.64
N THR A 15 17.89 17.99 2.26
CA THR A 15 18.98 18.93 1.94
C THR A 15 18.75 19.56 0.56
N ASP A 16 19.36 20.70 0.29
CA ASP A 16 19.23 21.40 -1.00
C ASP A 16 19.56 20.50 -2.20
N GLU A 17 20.57 19.66 -2.06
CA GLU A 17 20.98 18.71 -3.11
C GLU A 17 19.93 17.62 -3.34
N VAL A 18 19.39 17.05 -2.27
CA VAL A 18 18.30 16.05 -2.31
C VAL A 18 17.07 16.64 -2.98
N ILE A 19 16.68 17.84 -2.59
CA ILE A 19 15.53 18.57 -3.13
C ILE A 19 15.74 18.86 -4.62
N ARG A 20 16.90 19.38 -5.00
CA ARG A 20 17.24 19.69 -6.39
C ARG A 20 17.16 18.45 -7.27
N ARG A 21 17.74 17.34 -6.84
CA ARG A 21 17.72 16.07 -7.58
C ARG A 21 16.32 15.44 -7.61
N GLY A 22 15.58 15.49 -6.52
CA GLY A 22 14.20 15.02 -6.48
C GLY A 22 13.28 15.78 -7.44
N LYS A 23 13.40 17.11 -7.49
CA LYS A 23 12.71 17.96 -8.47
C LYS A 23 13.05 17.58 -9.93
N LYS A 24 14.32 17.30 -10.20
CA LYS A 24 14.75 16.84 -11.52
C LYS A 24 14.10 15.50 -11.91
N ILE A 25 14.13 14.50 -11.00
CA ILE A 25 13.50 13.18 -11.23
C ILE A 25 11.99 13.34 -11.51
N HIS A 26 11.31 14.16 -10.73
CA HIS A 26 9.89 14.44 -10.91
C HIS A 26 9.62 15.13 -12.26
N ALA A 27 10.39 16.18 -12.61
CA ALA A 27 10.20 16.96 -13.83
C ALA A 27 10.38 16.15 -15.12
N ILE A 28 11.25 15.13 -15.11
CA ILE A 28 11.47 14.24 -16.27
C ILE A 28 10.48 13.08 -16.33
N GLY A 29 9.50 13.01 -15.39
CA GLY A 29 8.45 11.98 -15.40
C GLY A 29 8.91 10.59 -14.95
N PHE A 30 9.94 10.50 -14.13
CA PHE A 30 10.50 9.23 -13.65
C PHE A 30 9.80 8.66 -12.41
N VAL A 31 8.60 9.13 -12.12
CA VAL A 31 7.79 8.71 -10.96
C VAL A 31 6.48 8.12 -11.44
N GLU A 32 6.26 6.85 -11.17
CA GLU A 32 5.07 6.10 -11.55
C GLU A 32 4.31 5.66 -10.29
N LEU A 33 3.03 5.99 -10.21
CA LEU A 33 2.16 5.49 -9.16
C LEU A 33 1.88 4.00 -9.42
N THR A 34 2.16 3.14 -8.45
CA THR A 34 1.94 1.69 -8.56
C THR A 34 0.81 1.20 -7.70
N GLU A 35 0.62 1.78 -6.51
CA GLU A 35 -0.41 1.36 -5.57
C GLU A 35 -0.94 2.58 -4.81
N TYR A 36 -2.22 2.58 -4.52
CA TYR A 36 -2.88 3.57 -3.67
C TYR A 36 -3.95 2.90 -2.83
N ASP A 37 -3.89 3.09 -1.55
CA ASP A 37 -4.91 2.66 -0.61
C ASP A 37 -5.49 3.88 0.10
N GLU A 38 -6.74 4.17 -0.21
CA GLU A 38 -7.43 5.32 0.35
C GLU A 38 -7.76 5.14 1.82
N LEU A 39 -8.13 3.92 2.21
CA LEU A 39 -8.57 3.62 3.56
C LEU A 39 -7.44 3.84 4.58
N PHE A 40 -6.24 3.40 4.22
CA PHE A 40 -5.04 3.56 5.05
C PHE A 40 -4.24 4.83 4.72
N GLY A 41 -4.66 5.59 3.71
CA GLY A 41 -3.92 6.78 3.27
C GLY A 41 -2.48 6.43 2.88
N THR A 42 -2.29 5.30 2.17
CA THR A 42 -0.99 4.84 1.73
C THR A 42 -0.85 4.90 0.22
N VAL A 43 0.35 5.20 -0.25
CA VAL A 43 0.66 5.25 -1.67
C VAL A 43 2.06 4.71 -1.93
N THR A 44 2.20 3.93 -3.01
CA THR A 44 3.48 3.37 -3.44
C THR A 44 3.82 3.90 -4.82
N PHE A 45 5.04 4.42 -4.96
CA PHE A 45 5.59 4.85 -6.23
C PHE A 45 6.76 3.97 -6.65
N ARG A 46 6.90 3.76 -7.96
CA ARG A 46 8.10 3.28 -8.60
C ARG A 46 8.85 4.47 -9.18
N VAL A 47 10.05 4.73 -8.69
CA VAL A 47 10.87 5.88 -9.07
C VAL A 47 12.12 5.41 -9.77
N ARG A 48 12.36 5.90 -11.00
CA ARG A 48 13.61 5.67 -11.72
C ARG A 48 14.68 6.63 -11.21
N ASP A 49 15.87 6.09 -10.98
CA ASP A 49 17.02 6.91 -10.60
C ASP A 49 17.48 7.81 -11.75
N ASP A 50 17.96 9.03 -11.44
CA ASP A 50 18.46 9.99 -12.42
C ASP A 50 19.89 9.71 -12.90
N SER A 51 20.62 8.86 -12.19
CA SER A 51 22.03 8.54 -12.48
C SER A 51 22.23 7.10 -12.94
N TYR A 52 21.36 6.20 -12.50
CA TYR A 52 21.44 4.77 -12.79
C TYR A 52 20.14 4.28 -13.42
N ASN A 53 20.22 3.31 -14.31
CA ASN A 53 19.03 2.69 -14.92
C ASN A 53 18.38 1.69 -13.95
N THR A 54 18.09 2.16 -12.74
CA THR A 54 17.55 1.36 -11.63
C THR A 54 16.26 2.00 -11.14
N TYR A 55 15.33 1.18 -10.69
CA TYR A 55 14.06 1.61 -10.11
C TYR A 55 14.03 1.30 -8.62
N TYR A 56 13.50 2.24 -7.85
CA TYR A 56 13.30 2.09 -6.41
C TYR A 56 11.82 2.24 -6.07
N LYS A 57 11.37 1.49 -5.06
CA LYS A 57 10.03 1.64 -4.50
C LYS A 57 10.06 2.65 -3.38
N VAL A 58 9.12 3.58 -3.42
CA VAL A 58 8.89 4.57 -2.37
C VAL A 58 7.50 4.36 -1.80
N TYR A 59 7.43 4.11 -0.51
CA TYR A 59 6.21 3.93 0.26
C TYR A 59 5.95 5.21 1.06
N ILE A 60 4.75 5.75 0.97
CA ILE A 60 4.28 6.90 1.76
C ILE A 60 3.04 6.44 2.51
N HIS A 61 3.09 6.50 3.83
CA HIS A 61 2.00 6.08 4.72
C HIS A 61 1.38 7.30 5.39
N HIS A 62 0.07 7.23 5.62
CA HIS A 62 -0.74 8.24 6.32
C HIS A 62 -0.53 9.66 5.78
N PHE A 63 -0.40 9.80 4.46
CA PHE A 63 -0.05 11.07 3.82
C PHE A 63 -1.05 12.21 4.07
N ARG A 64 -2.26 11.90 4.55
CA ARG A 64 -3.29 12.90 4.92
C ARG A 64 -3.11 13.45 6.33
N GLU A 65 -2.32 12.79 7.16
CA GLU A 65 -2.12 13.12 8.57
C GLU A 65 -0.70 13.63 8.79
N PRO A 66 -0.51 14.97 8.99
CA PRO A 66 0.83 15.57 9.07
C PRO A 66 1.75 14.95 10.14
N SER A 67 1.17 14.53 11.27
CA SER A 67 1.92 13.95 12.40
C SER A 67 2.22 12.46 12.24
N ALA A 68 1.51 11.76 11.36
CA ALA A 68 1.64 10.32 11.12
C ALA A 68 2.30 10.00 9.78
N THR A 69 2.52 11.00 8.92
CA THR A 69 3.14 10.80 7.61
C THR A 69 4.54 10.19 7.77
N SER A 70 4.76 9.05 7.16
CA SER A 70 6.06 8.37 7.13
C SER A 70 6.42 7.90 5.73
N LEU A 71 7.72 7.93 5.43
CA LEU A 71 8.26 7.57 4.13
C LEU A 71 9.29 6.45 4.27
N ARG A 72 9.36 5.62 3.24
CA ARG A 72 10.39 4.60 3.12
C ARG A 72 10.75 4.39 1.65
N CYS A 73 12.04 4.48 1.35
CA CYS A 73 12.57 4.16 0.03
C CYS A 73 13.42 2.88 0.06
N SER A 74 13.36 2.07 -0.99
CA SER A 74 14.20 0.88 -1.14
C SER A 74 15.62 1.18 -1.64
N CYS A 75 16.00 2.45 -1.83
CA CYS A 75 17.33 2.81 -2.29
C CYS A 75 18.38 2.63 -1.17
N PRO A 76 19.65 2.30 -1.53
CA PRO A 76 20.71 2.10 -0.55
C PRO A 76 21.26 3.40 0.05
N TYR A 77 20.89 4.56 -0.48
CA TYR A 77 21.47 5.86 -0.14
C TYR A 77 20.54 6.69 0.75
N ASN A 78 20.13 6.14 1.86
CA ASN A 78 19.34 6.89 2.85
C ASN A 78 20.28 7.37 3.97
N LEU A 79 21.12 8.35 3.66
CA LEU A 79 22.06 8.97 4.60
C LEU A 79 21.46 10.21 5.31
N GLY A 80 20.21 10.55 5.04
CA GLY A 80 19.49 11.67 5.62
C GLY A 80 18.07 11.29 5.98
N ASP A 81 17.29 12.26 6.42
CA ASP A 81 15.89 12.05 6.79
C ASP A 81 15.04 11.63 5.60
N ILE A 82 15.32 12.17 4.40
CA ILE A 82 14.69 11.75 3.14
C ILE A 82 15.73 11.68 2.00
N CYS A 83 15.46 10.83 1.02
CA CYS A 83 16.27 10.73 -0.20
C CYS A 83 15.63 11.46 -1.39
N ARG A 84 16.39 11.59 -2.51
CA ARG A 84 15.90 12.21 -3.75
C ARG A 84 14.67 11.51 -4.37
N HIS A 85 14.54 10.20 -4.17
CA HIS A 85 13.39 9.43 -4.69
C HIS A 85 12.12 9.70 -3.87
N GLU A 86 12.26 9.83 -2.54
CA GLU A 86 11.17 10.21 -1.64
C GLU A 86 10.71 11.64 -1.93
N THR A 87 11.65 12.55 -2.16
CA THR A 87 11.35 13.92 -2.59
C THR A 87 10.55 13.94 -3.91
N ALA A 88 10.98 13.16 -4.92
CA ALA A 88 10.29 13.06 -6.19
C ALA A 88 8.88 12.47 -6.05
N ALA A 89 8.74 11.44 -5.23
CA ALA A 89 7.45 10.78 -4.94
C ALA A 89 6.47 11.72 -4.22
N LEU A 90 6.94 12.52 -3.24
CA LEU A 90 6.12 13.53 -2.57
C LEU A 90 5.64 14.62 -3.51
N LEU A 91 6.49 15.08 -4.43
CA LEU A 91 6.10 16.07 -5.45
C LEU A 91 5.06 15.48 -6.40
N GLN A 92 5.23 14.24 -6.82
CA GLN A 92 4.25 13.53 -7.66
C GLN A 92 2.92 13.34 -6.93
N LEU A 93 2.95 12.95 -5.66
CA LEU A 93 1.75 12.82 -4.83
C LEU A 93 1.01 14.15 -4.74
N GLN A 94 1.73 15.25 -4.47
CA GLN A 94 1.14 16.58 -4.42
C GLN A 94 0.48 16.97 -5.74
N GLU A 95 1.15 16.72 -6.87
CA GLU A 95 0.61 17.00 -8.20
C GLU A 95 -0.65 16.17 -8.50
N LEU A 96 -0.68 14.89 -8.15
CA LEU A 96 -1.84 14.02 -8.32
C LEU A 96 -3.03 14.49 -7.46
N LEU A 97 -2.75 14.95 -6.24
CA LEU A 97 -3.77 15.53 -5.35
C LEU A 97 -4.33 16.85 -5.91
N ASP A 98 -3.47 17.74 -6.41
CA ASP A 98 -3.86 19.03 -6.97
C ASP A 98 -4.70 18.88 -8.24
N ARG A 99 -4.40 17.89 -9.05
CA ARG A 99 -5.16 17.53 -10.26
C ARG A 99 -6.44 16.74 -9.95
N GLY A 100 -6.68 16.35 -8.69
CA GLY A 100 -7.79 15.48 -8.32
C GLY A 100 -7.71 14.07 -8.90
N GLN A 101 -6.53 13.62 -9.29
CA GLN A 101 -6.28 12.29 -9.87
C GLN A 101 -6.15 11.19 -8.82
N LEU A 102 -6.06 11.57 -7.53
CA LEU A 102 -6.21 10.67 -6.38
C LEU A 102 -7.61 10.78 -5.77
N GLN A 103 -8.64 11.06 -6.58
CA GLN A 103 -10.00 11.03 -6.09
C GLN A 103 -10.42 9.58 -5.84
N THR A 104 -10.98 9.40 -4.67
CA THR A 104 -11.85 8.30 -4.27
C THR A 104 -12.65 7.77 -5.43
N GLY A 105 -12.44 6.51 -5.78
CA GLY A 105 -13.40 5.76 -6.57
C GLY A 105 -13.13 5.69 -8.05
N GLN A 106 -11.92 5.41 -8.43
CA GLN A 106 -11.57 4.65 -9.63
C GLN A 106 -10.04 4.66 -9.78
N ILE A 107 -9.32 4.20 -8.77
CA ILE A 107 -8.46 3.13 -9.19
C ILE A 107 -9.49 2.05 -9.50
N GLN A 108 -9.75 1.83 -10.77
CA GLN A 108 -9.99 0.46 -11.14
C GLN A 108 -8.80 -0.24 -10.46
N TYR A 109 -9.07 -0.84 -9.31
CA TYR A 109 -8.41 -2.07 -9.03
C TYR A 109 -8.59 -2.79 -10.35
N ASP A 110 -7.58 -2.70 -11.21
CA ASP A 110 -7.39 -3.72 -12.20
C ASP A 110 -7.46 -4.92 -11.28
N GLN A 111 -8.57 -5.62 -11.33
CA GLN A 111 -8.86 -6.80 -10.55
C GLN A 111 -7.92 -7.91 -11.02
N ARG A 112 -6.70 -7.58 -11.25
CA ARG A 112 -5.56 -8.42 -10.97
C ARG A 112 -5.54 -8.49 -9.45
N HIS A 113 -6.62 -9.17 -8.95
CA HIS A 113 -6.43 -9.93 -7.76
C HIS A 113 -5.00 -10.40 -7.83
N THR A 114 -4.18 -10.02 -6.89
CA THR A 114 -2.94 -10.73 -6.71
C THR A 114 -3.45 -12.11 -6.36
N VAL A 115 -3.70 -12.92 -7.41
CA VAL A 115 -4.07 -14.31 -7.26
C VAL A 115 -2.82 -14.90 -6.68
N VAL A 116 -2.73 -14.81 -5.37
CA VAL A 116 -1.72 -15.54 -4.64
C VAL A 116 -2.13 -16.97 -4.90
N LYS A 117 -1.42 -17.64 -5.81
CA LYS A 117 -1.62 -19.04 -6.15
C LYS A 117 -1.31 -19.87 -4.95
N LEU A 118 -2.20 -19.85 -3.96
CA LEU A 118 -2.13 -20.71 -2.81
C LEU A 118 -2.51 -22.12 -3.30
N LYS A 119 -1.52 -22.96 -3.50
CA LYS A 119 -1.73 -24.39 -3.80
C LYS A 119 -2.47 -25.08 -2.65
N ALA A 120 -2.40 -24.54 -1.44
CA ALA A 120 -3.15 -24.97 -0.28
C ALA A 120 -3.30 -23.81 0.70
N ILE A 121 -4.46 -23.68 1.35
CA ILE A 121 -4.62 -22.78 2.50
C ILE A 121 -4.11 -23.53 3.73
N ASP A 122 -2.86 -23.31 4.07
CA ASP A 122 -2.27 -23.76 5.33
C ASP A 122 -1.70 -22.58 6.12
N LEU A 123 -1.50 -22.78 7.42
CA LEU A 123 -0.98 -21.73 8.31
C LEU A 123 0.41 -21.24 7.90
N LYS A 124 1.21 -22.10 7.26
CA LYS A 124 2.55 -21.73 6.79
C LYS A 124 2.46 -20.73 5.63
N ASN A 125 1.60 -21.00 4.67
CA ASN A 125 1.37 -20.11 3.53
C ASN A 125 0.72 -18.79 3.97
N ILE A 126 -0.25 -18.84 4.87
CA ILE A 126 -0.87 -17.65 5.46
C ILE A 126 0.18 -16.78 6.17
N ARG A 127 1.10 -17.38 6.94
CA ARG A 127 2.21 -16.66 7.60
C ARG A 127 3.17 -15.98 6.62
N LEU A 128 3.37 -16.54 5.46
CA LEU A 128 4.21 -15.94 4.41
C LEU A 128 3.53 -14.74 3.74
N LEU A 129 2.20 -14.75 3.67
CA LEU A 129 1.41 -13.70 3.02
C LEU A 129 1.09 -12.54 3.95
N CYS A 130 0.82 -12.84 5.21
CA CYS A 130 0.44 -11.85 6.23
C CYS A 130 1.66 -11.49 7.06
N GLY A 131 1.87 -10.18 7.31
CA GLY A 131 2.83 -9.76 8.31
C GLY A 131 2.49 -10.31 9.70
N PRO A 132 3.48 -10.48 10.60
CA PRO A 132 3.25 -11.07 11.93
C PRO A 132 2.19 -10.34 12.74
N HIS A 133 2.05 -9.04 12.56
CA HIS A 133 1.04 -8.22 13.23
C HIS A 133 -0.38 -8.60 12.80
N ILE A 134 -0.62 -8.73 11.49
CA ILE A 134 -1.95 -9.11 10.94
C ILE A 134 -2.33 -10.52 11.42
N LEU A 135 -1.38 -11.44 11.43
CA LEU A 135 -1.63 -12.79 11.90
C LEU A 135 -2.02 -12.82 13.39
N SER A 136 -1.28 -12.07 14.22
CA SER A 136 -1.58 -11.96 15.66
C SER A 136 -2.98 -11.35 15.91
N GLN A 137 -3.36 -10.34 15.14
CA GLN A 137 -4.72 -9.78 15.22
C GLN A 137 -5.77 -10.81 14.81
N ALA A 138 -5.57 -11.53 13.70
CA ALA A 138 -6.49 -12.58 13.25
C ALA A 138 -6.65 -13.69 14.28
N GLU A 139 -5.56 -14.17 14.88
CA GLU A 139 -5.61 -15.16 15.97
C GLU A 139 -6.40 -14.65 17.20
N THR A 140 -6.25 -13.36 17.53
CA THR A 140 -7.00 -12.72 18.61
C THR A 140 -8.50 -12.66 18.29
N HIS A 141 -8.87 -12.29 17.07
CA HIS A 141 -10.27 -12.25 16.62
C HIS A 141 -10.91 -13.65 16.60
N LEU A 142 -10.18 -14.68 16.20
CA LEU A 142 -10.63 -16.07 16.28
C LEU A 142 -10.90 -16.49 17.73
N ARG A 143 -9.98 -16.21 18.66
CA ARG A 143 -10.14 -16.52 20.10
C ARG A 143 -11.33 -15.80 20.73
N THR A 144 -11.59 -14.57 20.32
CA THR A 144 -12.71 -13.75 20.83
C THR A 144 -14.04 -14.02 20.12
N LYS A 145 -14.11 -15.05 19.26
CA LYS A 145 -15.30 -15.42 18.46
C LYS A 145 -15.86 -14.27 17.60
N LYS A 146 -15.00 -13.36 17.19
CA LYS A 146 -15.35 -12.28 16.25
C LYS A 146 -15.35 -12.72 14.78
N ALA A 147 -15.00 -13.97 14.51
CA ALA A 147 -15.10 -14.61 13.20
C ALA A 147 -15.95 -15.87 13.32
N ALA A 148 -16.95 -15.98 12.45
CA ALA A 148 -17.84 -17.13 12.39
C ALA A 148 -17.95 -17.65 10.96
N ILE A 149 -17.80 -18.97 10.77
CA ILE A 149 -18.07 -19.60 9.48
C ILE A 149 -19.59 -19.75 9.35
N GLU A 150 -20.18 -19.14 8.33
CA GLU A 150 -21.59 -19.26 8.02
C GLU A 150 -21.89 -20.45 7.11
N TYR A 151 -20.95 -20.72 6.20
CA TYR A 151 -21.11 -21.73 5.19
C TYR A 151 -19.73 -22.27 4.77
N ALA A 152 -19.64 -23.60 4.67
CA ALA A 152 -18.45 -24.26 4.15
C ALA A 152 -18.88 -25.53 3.39
N GLU A 153 -18.89 -25.47 2.06
CA GLU A 153 -19.18 -26.61 1.20
C GLU A 153 -18.21 -26.66 0.03
N ASN A 154 -17.77 -27.89 -0.28
CA ASN A 154 -16.89 -28.20 -1.40
C ASN A 154 -15.66 -27.26 -1.44
N GLU A 155 -15.69 -26.29 -2.33
CA GLU A 155 -14.56 -25.38 -2.61
C GLU A 155 -14.88 -23.93 -2.26
N THR A 156 -15.92 -23.70 -1.44
CA THR A 156 -16.37 -22.37 -1.04
C THR A 156 -16.57 -22.27 0.46
N VAL A 157 -16.00 -21.24 1.05
CA VAL A 157 -16.19 -20.90 2.48
C VAL A 157 -16.69 -19.47 2.56
N LYS A 158 -17.81 -19.27 3.25
CA LYS A 158 -18.30 -17.96 3.64
C LYS A 158 -18.18 -17.80 5.15
N ALA A 159 -17.57 -16.70 5.57
CA ALA A 159 -17.41 -16.35 6.97
C ALA A 159 -17.85 -14.92 7.21
N ARG A 160 -18.29 -14.63 8.43
CA ARG A 160 -18.52 -13.27 8.90
C ARG A 160 -17.47 -12.90 9.91
N VAL A 161 -16.90 -11.72 9.78
CA VAL A 161 -15.87 -11.20 10.68
C VAL A 161 -16.32 -9.83 11.21
N SER A 162 -16.41 -9.70 12.51
CA SER A 162 -16.76 -8.44 13.18
C SER A 162 -15.51 -7.69 13.61
N LEU A 163 -15.28 -6.51 13.03
CA LEU A 163 -14.15 -5.64 13.36
C LEU A 163 -14.67 -4.24 13.67
N GLU A 164 -14.25 -3.69 14.81
CA GLU A 164 -14.57 -2.31 15.22
C GLU A 164 -16.07 -1.95 15.13
N GLY A 165 -16.94 -2.94 15.45
CA GLY A 165 -18.40 -2.74 15.42
C GLY A 165 -19.02 -2.81 14.01
N LYS A 166 -18.26 -3.20 13.01
CA LYS A 166 -18.74 -3.48 11.64
C LYS A 166 -18.59 -4.97 11.33
N ASP A 167 -19.54 -5.49 10.58
CA ASP A 167 -19.51 -6.87 10.08
C ASP A 167 -19.06 -6.89 8.62
N TYR A 168 -18.16 -7.80 8.33
CA TYR A 168 -17.63 -8.05 7.00
C TYR A 168 -17.94 -9.49 6.59
N ASP A 169 -18.54 -9.65 5.42
CA ASP A 169 -18.74 -10.97 4.81
C ASP A 169 -17.49 -11.33 4.01
N VAL A 170 -16.81 -12.39 4.41
CA VAL A 170 -15.61 -12.90 3.74
C VAL A 170 -15.98 -14.13 2.93
N LEU A 171 -15.68 -14.12 1.66
CA LEU A 171 -15.86 -15.25 0.76
C LEU A 171 -14.49 -15.77 0.30
N ILE A 172 -14.26 -17.08 0.47
CA ILE A 172 -13.09 -17.77 -0.06
C ILE A 172 -13.60 -18.86 -1.01
N ARG A 173 -13.18 -18.80 -2.24
CA ARG A 173 -13.62 -19.76 -3.27
C ARG A 173 -12.42 -20.31 -4.03
N LYS A 174 -12.40 -21.63 -4.22
CA LYS A 174 -11.44 -22.27 -5.10
C LYS A 174 -11.92 -22.16 -6.53
N ASN A 175 -11.09 -21.68 -7.43
CA ASN A 175 -11.40 -21.55 -8.84
C ASN A 175 -10.97 -22.78 -9.65
N GLU A 176 -11.31 -22.81 -10.94
CA GLU A 176 -11.01 -23.91 -11.86
C GLU A 176 -9.50 -24.19 -12.00
N GLU A 177 -8.66 -23.18 -11.79
CA GLU A 177 -7.20 -23.32 -11.79
C GLU A 177 -6.63 -23.82 -10.45
N ARG A 178 -7.50 -24.23 -9.51
CA ARG A 178 -7.16 -24.67 -8.16
C ARG A 178 -6.48 -23.57 -7.30
N ASN A 179 -6.70 -22.30 -7.63
CA ASN A 179 -6.32 -21.16 -6.82
C ASN A 179 -7.50 -20.74 -5.94
N PHE A 180 -7.23 -19.91 -4.93
CA PHE A 180 -8.26 -19.37 -4.06
C PHE A 180 -8.49 -17.88 -4.38
N ASP A 181 -9.73 -17.56 -4.68
CA ASP A 181 -10.20 -16.17 -4.79
C ASP A 181 -10.80 -15.77 -3.45
N THR A 182 -10.50 -14.58 -3.00
CA THR A 182 -11.00 -14.02 -1.74
C THR A 182 -11.65 -12.67 -1.99
N SER A 183 -12.76 -12.41 -1.31
CA SER A 183 -13.43 -11.11 -1.30
C SER A 183 -13.99 -10.81 0.09
N CYS A 184 -14.02 -9.53 0.46
CA CYS A 184 -14.68 -9.03 1.65
C CYS A 184 -15.30 -7.64 1.41
#